data_558c77949a04a1bd12bc3551c727b000
#
_entry.id   558c77949a04a1bd12bc3551c727b000
#
_cell.length_a   1.000
_cell.length_b   1.000
_cell.length_c   1.000
_cell.angle_alpha   90.00
_cell.angle_beta   90.00
_cell.angle_gamma   90.00
#
_symmetry.space_group_name_H-M   'P 1'
#
loop_
_entity.id
_entity.type
_entity.pdbx_description
1 polymer ?
#
loop_
_entity_poly.entity_id
_entity_poly.type
_entity_poly.pdbx_seq_one_letter_code
_entity_poly.pdbx_strand_id
1 'polypeptide(L)'
;MSKIVADAFLGGRLRIRQPATGYRAGSDPVFLAASVPASPGNSVLDLGTGAGTALLCLMARVQDLAATGIDHNPGHVCLARENLSLNHLTGTIVEADIACMPKSVTSRRFDHVMFNPPYFDRRTGSASPETERETSRSGETGMEAWIDAGVRRAKPGGTLTFIQRIEHLPRMLADVGTRLGSIRILPMQPRRSRPAKLFILQGRTGSKGAFRLLPPLVLHEGDRHHSDGDDYTEAASAILRDAAALILDG
;
A
#
# COMPACT_ATOMS: atom_id res chain seq x y z
N MET A 1 9.99 -10.39 -23.16
CA MET A 1 10.18 -9.95 -21.76
C MET A 1 10.03 -8.44 -21.74
N SER A 2 9.18 -7.90 -20.87
CA SER A 2 9.06 -6.45 -20.69
C SER A 2 10.40 -5.88 -20.21
N LYS A 3 10.79 -4.71 -20.74
CA LYS A 3 11.98 -4.00 -20.29
C LYS A 3 11.83 -3.67 -18.79
N ILE A 4 12.85 -3.94 -17.99
CA ILE A 4 12.89 -3.60 -16.57
C ILE A 4 13.66 -2.29 -16.41
N VAL A 5 13.14 -1.40 -15.57
CA VAL A 5 13.78 -0.15 -15.16
C VAL A 5 14.01 -0.16 -13.66
N ALA A 6 14.98 0.62 -13.18
CA ALA A 6 15.24 0.76 -11.75
C ALA A 6 14.94 2.20 -11.34
N ASP A 7 13.99 2.37 -10.43
CA ASP A 7 13.60 3.68 -9.90
C ASP A 7 14.18 3.87 -8.49
N ALA A 8 14.52 5.11 -8.17
CA ALA A 8 14.97 5.49 -6.84
C ALA A 8 13.76 5.90 -5.96
N PHE A 9 13.72 5.36 -4.75
CA PHE A 9 12.71 5.69 -3.74
C PHE A 9 13.40 6.20 -2.46
N LEU A 10 12.67 6.94 -1.65
CA LEU A 10 13.12 7.48 -0.35
C LEU A 10 14.44 8.26 -0.48
N GLY A 11 14.47 9.21 -1.43
CA GLY A 11 15.67 10.02 -1.66
C GLY A 11 16.88 9.23 -2.16
N GLY A 12 16.65 8.05 -2.78
CA GLY A 12 17.72 7.18 -3.29
C GLY A 12 18.19 6.11 -2.31
N ARG A 13 17.59 6.01 -1.11
CA ARG A 13 17.88 4.96 -0.12
C ARG A 13 17.48 3.56 -0.61
N LEU A 14 16.50 3.49 -1.52
CA LEU A 14 16.07 2.26 -2.16
C LEU A 14 16.16 2.36 -3.68
N ARG A 15 16.51 1.26 -4.31
CA ARG A 15 16.42 1.07 -5.75
C ARG A 15 15.44 -0.07 -6.04
N ILE A 16 14.36 0.23 -6.75
CA ILE A 16 13.29 -0.74 -7.02
C ILE A 16 13.24 -1.00 -8.52
N ARG A 17 13.44 -2.26 -8.92
CA ARG A 17 13.24 -2.73 -10.29
C ARG A 17 11.77 -2.94 -10.54
N GLN A 18 11.26 -2.37 -11.64
CA GLN A 18 9.87 -2.42 -12.05
C GLN A 18 9.76 -2.66 -13.56
N PRO A 19 8.62 -3.19 -14.07
CA PRO A 19 8.36 -3.21 -15.50
C PRO A 19 8.36 -1.78 -16.07
N ALA A 20 8.95 -1.58 -17.24
CA ALA A 20 8.93 -0.27 -17.92
C ALA A 20 7.54 0.08 -18.47
N THR A 21 6.68 -0.93 -18.67
CA THR A 21 5.30 -0.81 -19.17
C THR A 21 4.34 -1.55 -18.23
N GLY A 22 3.09 -1.11 -18.18
CA GLY A 22 2.09 -1.60 -17.23
C GLY A 22 2.09 -0.83 -15.92
N TYR A 23 1.67 -1.47 -14.83
CA TYR A 23 1.65 -0.81 -13.53
C TYR A 23 3.06 -0.53 -13.02
N ARG A 24 3.30 0.72 -12.67
CA ARG A 24 4.51 1.18 -11.95
C ARG A 24 4.10 1.84 -10.64
N ALA A 25 4.74 1.44 -9.59
CA ALA A 25 4.57 2.08 -8.29
C ALA A 25 5.08 3.53 -8.35
N GLY A 26 4.23 4.45 -7.92
CA GLY A 26 4.56 5.87 -7.73
C GLY A 26 4.74 6.21 -6.26
N SER A 27 4.10 7.29 -5.81
CA SER A 27 4.13 7.76 -4.43
C SER A 27 3.22 6.97 -3.48
N ASP A 28 2.14 6.37 -3.99
CA ASP A 28 1.12 5.72 -3.17
C ASP A 28 1.66 4.62 -2.24
N PRO A 29 2.52 3.69 -2.71
CA PRO A 29 3.15 2.70 -1.84
C PRO A 29 4.04 3.31 -0.75
N VAL A 30 4.65 4.48 -1.01
CA VAL A 30 5.48 5.17 -0.02
C VAL A 30 4.61 5.74 1.10
N PHE A 31 3.50 6.40 0.75
CA PHE A 31 2.54 6.91 1.74
C PHE A 31 1.87 5.78 2.53
N LEU A 32 1.53 4.67 1.88
CA LEU A 32 1.05 3.47 2.56
C LEU A 32 2.08 2.98 3.58
N ALA A 33 3.32 2.77 3.18
CA ALA A 33 4.40 2.33 4.05
C ALA A 33 4.64 3.28 5.23
N ALA A 34 4.58 4.60 4.97
CA ALA A 34 4.74 5.61 6.01
C ALA A 34 3.65 5.56 7.09
N SER A 35 2.42 5.17 6.72
CA SER A 35 1.25 5.14 7.60
C SER A 35 1.11 3.86 8.43
N VAL A 36 1.88 2.81 8.16
CA VAL A 36 1.88 1.58 8.98
C VAL A 36 2.60 1.84 10.31
N PRO A 37 1.95 1.67 11.48
CA PRO A 37 2.54 2.00 12.78
C PRO A 37 3.44 0.87 13.30
N ALA A 38 4.31 0.35 12.45
CA ALA A 38 5.21 -0.74 12.78
C ALA A 38 6.41 -0.26 13.62
N SER A 39 6.84 -1.13 14.51
CA SER A 39 8.03 -1.00 15.33
C SER A 39 8.98 -2.19 15.12
N PRO A 40 10.27 -2.08 15.46
CA PRO A 40 11.20 -3.18 15.37
C PRO A 40 10.67 -4.45 16.05
N GLY A 41 10.86 -5.60 15.43
CA GLY A 41 10.35 -6.90 15.89
C GLY A 41 8.91 -7.21 15.48
N ASN A 42 8.15 -6.25 14.91
CA ASN A 42 6.80 -6.53 14.44
C ASN A 42 6.80 -7.41 13.17
N SER A 43 5.73 -8.17 13.02
CA SER A 43 5.43 -8.94 11.81
C SER A 43 4.47 -8.16 10.90
N VAL A 44 4.81 -8.08 9.61
CA VAL A 44 4.04 -7.36 8.60
C VAL A 44 3.69 -8.27 7.43
N LEU A 45 2.45 -8.17 6.95
CA LEU A 45 1.98 -8.81 5.72
C LEU A 45 1.56 -7.73 4.72
N ASP A 46 2.15 -7.78 3.53
CA ASP A 46 1.76 -6.95 2.38
C ASP A 46 1.01 -7.82 1.37
N LEU A 47 -0.29 -7.57 1.21
CA LEU A 47 -1.13 -8.29 0.26
C LEU A 47 -1.05 -7.61 -1.12
N GLY A 48 -0.79 -8.40 -2.17
CA GLY A 48 -0.57 -7.85 -3.51
C GLY A 48 0.68 -6.98 -3.57
N THR A 49 1.80 -7.52 -3.07
CA THR A 49 3.04 -6.74 -2.88
C THR A 49 3.64 -6.18 -4.17
N GLY A 50 3.23 -6.71 -5.34
CA GLY A 50 3.80 -6.30 -6.63
C GLY A 50 5.31 -6.52 -6.67
N ALA A 51 6.05 -5.52 -7.12
CA ALA A 51 7.51 -5.52 -7.08
C ALA A 51 8.10 -5.29 -5.67
N GLY A 52 7.27 -5.28 -4.62
CA GLY A 52 7.67 -5.13 -3.24
C GLY A 52 7.81 -3.68 -2.76
N THR A 53 7.37 -2.68 -3.53
CA THR A 53 7.68 -1.27 -3.27
C THR A 53 7.21 -0.82 -1.87
N ALA A 54 5.95 -1.07 -1.49
CA ALA A 54 5.44 -0.66 -0.18
C ALA A 54 6.17 -1.39 0.95
N LEU A 55 6.37 -2.71 0.80
CA LEU A 55 7.04 -3.53 1.79
C LEU A 55 8.49 -3.07 2.02
N LEU A 56 9.25 -2.83 0.95
CA LEU A 56 10.64 -2.38 1.06
C LEU A 56 10.73 -0.95 1.63
N CYS A 57 9.83 -0.04 1.27
CA CYS A 57 9.77 1.29 1.88
C CYS A 57 9.51 1.22 3.39
N LEU A 58 8.63 0.31 3.82
CA LEU A 58 8.39 0.09 5.24
C LEU A 58 9.62 -0.48 5.95
N MET A 59 10.29 -1.47 5.35
CA MET A 59 11.52 -2.09 5.89
C MET A 59 12.70 -1.11 5.94
N ALA A 60 12.78 -0.17 5.01
CA ALA A 60 13.80 0.89 5.04
C ALA A 60 13.56 1.90 6.17
N ARG A 61 12.29 2.11 6.55
CA ARG A 61 11.90 3.00 7.66
C ARG A 61 12.04 2.32 9.03
N VAL A 62 11.69 1.04 9.10
CA VAL A 62 11.68 0.29 10.37
C VAL A 62 12.52 -0.96 10.21
N GLN A 63 13.60 -1.05 10.99
CA GLN A 63 14.50 -2.21 10.99
C GLN A 63 13.88 -3.40 11.72
N ASP A 64 14.43 -4.59 11.52
CA ASP A 64 14.07 -5.83 12.22
C ASP A 64 12.60 -6.25 12.07
N LEU A 65 11.98 -5.96 10.95
CA LEU A 65 10.63 -6.42 10.64
C LEU A 65 10.62 -7.87 10.14
N ALA A 66 9.70 -8.68 10.67
CA ALA A 66 9.38 -9.98 10.08
C ALA A 66 8.43 -9.77 8.87
N ALA A 67 8.99 -9.29 7.76
CA ALA A 67 8.25 -8.88 6.58
C ALA A 67 7.87 -10.06 5.67
N THR A 68 6.60 -10.11 5.25
CA THR A 68 6.06 -11.08 4.29
C THR A 68 5.26 -10.34 3.23
N GLY A 69 5.56 -10.57 1.95
CA GLY A 69 4.78 -10.08 0.81
C GLY A 69 4.11 -11.25 0.08
N ILE A 70 2.90 -11.02 -0.45
CA ILE A 70 2.17 -11.99 -1.27
C ILE A 70 1.80 -11.32 -2.59
N ASP A 71 2.00 -12.03 -3.70
CA ASP A 71 1.47 -11.66 -5.00
C ASP A 71 1.13 -12.93 -5.82
N HIS A 72 0.10 -12.86 -6.66
CA HIS A 72 -0.29 -13.98 -7.51
C HIS A 72 0.50 -14.03 -8.81
N ASN A 73 1.13 -12.90 -9.20
CA ASN A 73 1.89 -12.80 -10.45
C ASN A 73 3.34 -13.26 -10.22
N PRO A 74 3.80 -14.37 -10.84
CA PRO A 74 5.14 -14.87 -10.64
C PRO A 74 6.24 -13.88 -11.07
N GLY A 75 5.97 -13.02 -12.06
CA GLY A 75 6.88 -11.95 -12.47
C GLY A 75 7.08 -10.89 -11.40
N HIS A 76 6.00 -10.47 -10.72
CA HIS A 76 6.05 -9.57 -9.58
C HIS A 76 6.80 -10.20 -8.40
N VAL A 77 6.51 -11.47 -8.10
CA VAL A 77 7.19 -12.24 -7.04
C VAL A 77 8.70 -12.30 -7.29
N CYS A 78 9.11 -12.58 -8.53
CA CYS A 78 10.52 -12.58 -8.92
C CYS A 78 11.16 -11.19 -8.67
N LEU A 79 10.52 -10.12 -9.17
CA LEU A 79 11.01 -8.75 -8.99
C LEU A 79 11.08 -8.36 -7.50
N ALA A 80 10.08 -8.72 -6.69
CA ALA A 80 10.10 -8.41 -5.26
C ALA A 80 11.26 -9.11 -4.54
N ARG A 81 11.57 -10.36 -4.87
CA ARG A 81 12.74 -11.08 -4.34
C ARG A 81 14.07 -10.46 -4.78
N GLU A 82 14.17 -10.08 -6.06
CA GLU A 82 15.34 -9.37 -6.58
C GLU A 82 15.52 -8.01 -5.88
N ASN A 83 14.44 -7.28 -5.64
CA ASN A 83 14.46 -5.98 -4.98
C ASN A 83 14.85 -6.10 -3.50
N LEU A 84 14.42 -7.12 -2.78
CA LEU A 84 14.92 -7.41 -1.44
C LEU A 84 16.44 -7.60 -1.46
N SER A 85 16.93 -8.47 -2.35
CA SER A 85 18.37 -8.73 -2.48
C SER A 85 19.16 -7.48 -2.88
N LEU A 86 18.67 -6.71 -3.85
CA LEU A 86 19.31 -5.48 -4.35
C LEU A 86 19.49 -4.42 -3.24
N ASN A 87 18.57 -4.38 -2.28
CA ASN A 87 18.59 -3.41 -1.18
C ASN A 87 19.10 -4.03 0.14
N HIS A 88 19.67 -5.24 0.11
CA HIS A 88 20.19 -5.95 1.30
C HIS A 88 19.14 -6.11 2.42
N LEU A 89 17.87 -6.29 2.05
CA LEU A 89 16.77 -6.50 2.98
C LEU A 89 16.39 -7.98 3.04
N THR A 90 16.01 -8.46 4.21
CA THR A 90 15.61 -9.86 4.45
C THR A 90 14.11 -9.93 4.70
N GLY A 91 13.38 -10.60 3.80
CA GLY A 91 11.93 -10.78 3.88
C GLY A 91 11.49 -12.04 3.14
N THR A 92 10.25 -12.42 3.30
CA THR A 92 9.64 -13.58 2.62
C THR A 92 8.67 -13.11 1.55
N ILE A 93 8.85 -13.55 0.31
CA ILE A 93 7.89 -13.29 -0.79
C ILE A 93 7.27 -14.62 -1.23
N VAL A 94 5.94 -14.69 -1.15
CA VAL A 94 5.14 -15.88 -1.44
C VAL A 94 4.31 -15.66 -2.68
N GLU A 95 4.41 -16.57 -3.64
CA GLU A 95 3.51 -16.60 -4.79
C GLU A 95 2.20 -17.24 -4.36
N ALA A 96 1.13 -16.45 -4.28
CA ALA A 96 -0.19 -16.93 -3.93
C ALA A 96 -1.27 -15.90 -4.26
N ASP A 97 -2.46 -16.40 -4.57
CA ASP A 97 -3.68 -15.60 -4.58
C ASP A 97 -4.12 -15.30 -3.13
N ILE A 98 -4.54 -14.07 -2.87
CA ILE A 98 -5.05 -13.64 -1.55
C ILE A 98 -6.31 -14.44 -1.12
N ALA A 99 -7.08 -14.95 -2.07
CA ALA A 99 -8.24 -15.81 -1.81
C ALA A 99 -7.84 -17.25 -1.44
N CYS A 100 -6.63 -17.70 -1.84
CA CYS A 100 -6.15 -19.07 -1.65
C CYS A 100 -4.70 -19.10 -1.15
N MET A 101 -4.44 -18.50 0.01
CA MET A 101 -3.11 -18.45 0.60
C MET A 101 -2.66 -19.81 1.14
N PRO A 102 -1.37 -20.16 1.00
CA PRO A 102 -0.81 -21.42 1.52
C PRO A 102 -0.74 -21.44 3.06
N LYS A 103 -0.60 -22.65 3.63
CA LYS A 103 -0.47 -22.83 5.09
C LYS A 103 0.68 -22.05 5.70
N SER A 104 1.78 -21.84 4.99
CA SER A 104 2.92 -21.03 5.44
C SER A 104 2.54 -19.60 5.82
N VAL A 105 1.46 -19.07 5.24
CA VAL A 105 0.89 -17.76 5.56
C VAL A 105 -0.32 -17.89 6.47
N THR A 106 -1.26 -18.82 6.15
CA THR A 106 -2.54 -18.92 6.88
C THR A 106 -2.40 -19.42 8.31
N SER A 107 -1.32 -20.13 8.66
CA SER A 107 -1.01 -20.54 10.02
C SER A 107 -0.47 -19.40 10.90
N ARG A 108 -0.19 -18.25 10.32
CA ARG A 108 0.38 -17.07 11.02
C ARG A 108 -0.63 -15.94 11.09
N ARG A 109 -0.45 -15.08 12.09
CA ARG A 109 -1.09 -13.77 12.19
C ARG A 109 -0.03 -12.70 12.35
N PHE A 110 -0.32 -11.50 11.85
CA PHE A 110 0.62 -10.40 11.71
C PHE A 110 0.20 -9.22 12.58
N ASP A 111 1.17 -8.47 13.11
CA ASP A 111 0.91 -7.25 13.86
C ASP A 111 0.27 -6.19 12.97
N HIS A 112 0.74 -6.15 11.73
CA HIS A 112 0.24 -5.22 10.72
C HIS A 112 -0.03 -5.95 9.40
N VAL A 113 -1.17 -5.65 8.77
CA VAL A 113 -1.46 -6.05 7.40
C VAL A 113 -1.66 -4.77 6.60
N MET A 114 -1.03 -4.70 5.43
CA MET A 114 -1.18 -3.58 4.52
C MET A 114 -1.47 -4.05 3.10
N PHE A 115 -2.07 -3.18 2.28
CA PHE A 115 -2.25 -3.42 0.85
C PHE A 115 -2.53 -2.13 0.08
N ASN A 116 -2.09 -2.13 -1.17
CA ASN A 116 -2.41 -1.13 -2.18
C ASN A 116 -3.04 -1.86 -3.37
N PRO A 117 -4.35 -2.14 -3.34
CA PRO A 117 -4.98 -2.95 -4.36
C PRO A 117 -5.10 -2.20 -5.67
N PRO A 118 -5.16 -2.90 -6.83
CA PRO A 118 -5.33 -2.26 -8.12
C PRO A 118 -6.59 -1.39 -8.13
N TYR A 119 -6.52 -0.25 -8.83
CA TYR A 119 -7.65 0.66 -9.01
C TYR A 119 -8.62 0.08 -10.04
N PHE A 120 -9.68 -0.58 -9.58
CA PHE A 120 -10.73 -1.13 -10.44
C PHE A 120 -11.63 -0.01 -10.93
N ASP A 121 -11.39 0.51 -12.13
CA ASP A 121 -12.30 1.46 -12.77
C ASP A 121 -13.14 0.75 -13.83
N ARG A 122 -14.36 0.35 -13.47
CA ARG A 122 -15.34 -0.22 -14.43
C ARG A 122 -15.96 0.83 -15.35
N ARG A 123 -15.62 2.11 -15.22
CA ARG A 123 -16.29 3.23 -15.91
C ARG A 123 -15.49 3.87 -17.03
N THR A 124 -14.19 3.70 -17.07
CA THR A 124 -13.36 4.25 -18.15
C THR A 124 -12.93 3.13 -19.08
N GLY A 125 -13.60 3.05 -20.24
CA GLY A 125 -13.30 2.09 -21.32
C GLY A 125 -11.95 2.32 -22.02
N SER A 126 -10.89 2.65 -21.28
CA SER A 126 -9.52 2.84 -21.75
C SER A 126 -8.49 2.12 -20.89
N ALA A 127 -8.80 0.91 -20.45
CA ALA A 127 -7.75 0.02 -19.94
C ALA A 127 -6.90 -0.47 -21.11
N SER A 128 -5.58 -0.49 -20.96
CA SER A 128 -4.73 -1.16 -21.96
C SER A 128 -5.09 -2.65 -22.03
N PRO A 129 -4.93 -3.33 -23.18
CA PRO A 129 -5.22 -4.77 -23.31
C PRO A 129 -4.46 -5.65 -22.30
N GLU A 130 -3.34 -5.18 -21.77
CA GLU A 130 -2.57 -5.86 -20.72
C GLU A 130 -3.20 -5.67 -19.34
N THR A 131 -3.69 -4.46 -19.04
CA THR A 131 -4.43 -4.16 -17.80
C THR A 131 -5.76 -4.92 -17.76
N GLU A 132 -6.45 -5.09 -18.91
CA GLU A 132 -7.67 -5.92 -18.99
C GLU A 132 -7.39 -7.41 -18.77
N ARG A 133 -6.26 -7.94 -19.22
CA ARG A 133 -5.88 -9.33 -18.98
C ARG A 133 -5.44 -9.58 -17.54
N GLU A 134 -4.73 -8.66 -16.91
CA GLU A 134 -4.42 -8.71 -15.48
C GLU A 134 -5.67 -8.53 -14.65
N THR A 135 -6.56 -7.61 -15.02
CA THR A 135 -7.85 -7.37 -14.38
C THR A 135 -8.79 -8.55 -14.57
N SER A 136 -8.76 -9.24 -15.72
CA SER A 136 -9.61 -10.43 -15.96
C SER A 136 -9.16 -11.67 -15.17
N ARG A 137 -7.88 -11.79 -14.82
CA ARG A 137 -7.36 -12.87 -13.98
C ARG A 137 -7.42 -12.57 -12.48
N SER A 138 -7.32 -11.31 -12.09
CA SER A 138 -7.52 -10.80 -10.71
C SER A 138 -8.94 -10.22 -10.50
N GLY A 139 -9.73 -10.14 -11.53
CA GLY A 139 -10.95 -9.34 -11.65
C GLY A 139 -12.18 -9.90 -10.95
N GLU A 140 -12.08 -11.03 -10.26
CA GLU A 140 -13.16 -11.55 -9.42
C GLU A 140 -12.92 -11.34 -7.93
N THR A 141 -11.70 -10.99 -7.53
CA THR A 141 -11.39 -10.74 -6.13
C THR A 141 -11.78 -9.31 -5.77
N GLY A 142 -13.05 -9.10 -5.48
CA GLY A 142 -13.57 -7.79 -5.07
C GLY A 142 -12.86 -7.24 -3.83
N MET A 143 -12.95 -5.92 -3.59
CA MET A 143 -12.34 -5.24 -2.46
C MET A 143 -12.67 -5.88 -1.11
N GLU A 144 -13.89 -6.44 -0.98
CA GLU A 144 -14.30 -7.19 0.20
C GLU A 144 -13.36 -8.36 0.52
N ALA A 145 -12.88 -9.08 -0.50
CA ALA A 145 -11.95 -10.20 -0.31
C ALA A 145 -10.57 -9.74 0.20
N TRP A 146 -10.09 -8.56 -0.24
CA TRP A 146 -8.86 -7.96 0.29
C TRP A 146 -9.00 -7.60 1.77
N ILE A 147 -10.10 -6.97 2.14
CA ILE A 147 -10.40 -6.63 3.53
C ILE A 147 -10.55 -7.90 4.37
N ASP A 148 -11.27 -8.90 3.87
CA ASP A 148 -11.44 -10.20 4.51
C ASP A 148 -10.10 -10.91 4.76
N ALA A 149 -9.27 -10.99 3.71
CA ALA A 149 -7.94 -11.58 3.81
C ALA A 149 -7.10 -10.84 4.87
N GLY A 150 -7.10 -9.50 4.83
CA GLY A 150 -6.38 -8.66 5.78
C GLY A 150 -6.84 -8.86 7.22
N VAL A 151 -8.14 -8.79 7.47
CA VAL A 151 -8.72 -8.99 8.82
C VAL A 151 -8.39 -10.38 9.38
N ARG A 152 -8.51 -11.43 8.56
CA ARG A 152 -8.19 -12.80 9.00
C ARG A 152 -6.70 -13.00 9.31
N ARG A 153 -5.82 -12.23 8.70
CA ARG A 153 -4.36 -12.36 8.88
C ARG A 153 -3.83 -11.43 9.97
N ALA A 154 -4.54 -10.38 10.34
CA ALA A 154 -4.14 -9.54 11.46
C ALA A 154 -4.30 -10.28 12.82
N LYS A 155 -3.39 -10.02 13.75
CA LYS A 155 -3.53 -10.45 15.17
C LYS A 155 -4.72 -9.73 15.82
N PRO A 156 -5.32 -10.26 16.89
CA PRO A 156 -6.22 -9.46 17.73
C PRO A 156 -5.51 -8.16 18.17
N GLY A 157 -6.15 -7.01 17.94
CA GLY A 157 -5.56 -5.69 18.16
C GLY A 157 -4.56 -5.23 17.11
N GLY A 158 -4.23 -6.08 16.14
CA GLY A 158 -3.38 -5.72 14.99
C GLY A 158 -4.04 -4.73 14.06
N THR A 159 -3.26 -4.05 13.22
CA THR A 159 -3.77 -3.04 12.29
C THR A 159 -3.94 -3.58 10.88
N LEU A 160 -4.95 -3.06 10.21
CA LEU A 160 -5.12 -3.14 8.77
C LEU A 160 -4.99 -1.73 8.20
N THR A 161 -4.06 -1.53 7.25
CA THR A 161 -3.80 -0.23 6.62
C THR A 161 -3.82 -0.38 5.11
N PHE A 162 -4.58 0.45 4.41
CA PHE A 162 -4.60 0.44 2.95
C PHE A 162 -4.80 1.82 2.36
N ILE A 163 -4.35 2.00 1.13
CA ILE A 163 -4.53 3.22 0.34
C ILE A 163 -5.45 2.93 -0.84
N GLN A 164 -6.35 3.86 -1.16
CA GLN A 164 -7.26 3.72 -2.30
C GLN A 164 -7.80 5.08 -2.76
N ARG A 165 -8.44 5.10 -3.94
CA ARG A 165 -9.11 6.26 -4.49
C ARG A 165 -10.34 6.63 -3.66
N ILE A 166 -10.59 7.94 -3.51
CA ILE A 166 -11.64 8.46 -2.64
C ILE A 166 -13.04 8.00 -3.05
N GLU A 167 -13.25 7.72 -4.34
CA GLU A 167 -14.54 7.28 -4.88
C GLU A 167 -14.97 5.91 -4.33
N HIS A 168 -14.01 5.10 -3.88
CA HIS A 168 -14.29 3.77 -3.30
C HIS A 168 -14.55 3.81 -1.79
N LEU A 169 -14.32 4.95 -1.13
CA LEU A 169 -14.45 5.08 0.32
C LEU A 169 -15.83 4.64 0.86
N PRO A 170 -16.98 5.03 0.26
CA PRO A 170 -18.29 4.63 0.80
C PRO A 170 -18.48 3.11 0.82
N ARG A 171 -18.06 2.42 -0.24
CA ARG A 171 -18.14 0.95 -0.32
C ARG A 171 -17.18 0.29 0.66
N MET A 172 -15.94 0.79 0.73
CA MET A 172 -14.94 0.21 1.63
C MET A 172 -15.32 0.33 3.10
N LEU A 173 -15.98 1.43 3.50
CA LEU A 173 -16.51 1.58 4.85
C LEU A 173 -17.61 0.56 5.13
N ALA A 174 -18.49 0.27 4.14
CA ALA A 174 -19.48 -0.79 4.28
C ALA A 174 -18.83 -2.18 4.37
N ASP A 175 -17.83 -2.46 3.52
CA ASP A 175 -17.11 -3.73 3.50
C ASP A 175 -16.28 -3.95 4.78
N VAL A 176 -15.73 -2.90 5.38
CA VAL A 176 -15.07 -2.96 6.69
C VAL A 176 -16.08 -3.30 7.79
N GLY A 177 -17.28 -2.72 7.75
CA GLY A 177 -18.38 -2.98 8.67
C GLY A 177 -17.95 -2.94 10.14
N THR A 178 -18.31 -4.00 10.90
CA THR A 178 -17.96 -4.16 12.32
C THR A 178 -16.65 -4.92 12.55
N ARG A 179 -15.93 -5.27 11.51
CA ARG A 179 -14.70 -6.11 11.59
C ARG A 179 -13.49 -5.34 12.14
N LEU A 180 -13.48 -4.03 11.96
CA LEU A 180 -12.44 -3.12 12.47
C LEU A 180 -13.08 -2.05 13.35
N GLY A 181 -12.36 -1.64 14.38
CA GLY A 181 -12.65 -0.43 15.15
C GLY A 181 -11.46 0.51 15.17
N SER A 182 -11.57 1.62 15.86
CA SER A 182 -10.57 2.70 15.83
C SER A 182 -10.18 3.09 14.40
N ILE A 183 -11.18 3.14 13.50
CA ILE A 183 -10.95 3.45 12.09
C ILE A 183 -10.51 4.91 11.97
N ARG A 184 -9.44 5.14 11.25
CA ARG A 184 -8.91 6.45 10.88
C ARG A 184 -8.89 6.57 9.37
N ILE A 185 -9.45 7.65 8.85
CA ILE A 185 -9.39 8.00 7.43
C ILE A 185 -8.55 9.25 7.29
N LEU A 186 -7.47 9.15 6.54
CA LEU A 186 -6.66 10.29 6.13
C LEU A 186 -6.92 10.59 4.65
N PRO A 187 -7.66 11.65 4.30
CA PRO A 187 -7.77 12.09 2.93
C PRO A 187 -6.43 12.63 2.43
N MET A 188 -6.10 12.36 1.16
CA MET A 188 -4.89 12.89 0.53
C MET A 188 -5.29 13.84 -0.60
N GLN A 189 -4.98 15.11 -0.43
CA GLN A 189 -5.29 16.18 -1.37
C GLN A 189 -4.06 16.48 -2.25
N PRO A 190 -4.22 16.53 -3.57
CA PRO A 190 -3.14 16.98 -4.45
C PRO A 190 -2.67 18.39 -4.09
N ARG A 191 -3.64 19.32 -3.83
CA ARG A 191 -3.41 20.71 -3.44
C ARG A 191 -4.57 21.20 -2.55
N ARG A 192 -4.35 22.25 -1.75
CA ARG A 192 -5.38 22.81 -0.84
C ARG A 192 -6.69 23.19 -1.53
N SER A 193 -6.61 23.66 -2.79
CA SER A 193 -7.77 24.06 -3.60
C SER A 193 -8.44 22.91 -4.36
N ARG A 194 -7.94 21.68 -4.24
CA ARG A 194 -8.44 20.50 -4.97
C ARG A 194 -9.05 19.48 -4.02
N PRO A 195 -10.11 18.76 -4.42
CA PRO A 195 -10.63 17.67 -3.62
C PRO A 195 -9.59 16.56 -3.44
N ALA A 196 -9.71 15.82 -2.34
CA ALA A 196 -8.90 14.62 -2.12
C ALA A 196 -9.14 13.60 -3.25
N LYS A 197 -8.08 12.97 -3.71
CA LYS A 197 -8.13 11.92 -4.75
C LYS A 197 -7.93 10.52 -4.17
N LEU A 198 -7.17 10.44 -3.10
CA LEU A 198 -6.83 9.20 -2.39
C LEU A 198 -7.20 9.33 -0.93
N PHE A 199 -7.29 8.21 -0.27
CA PHE A 199 -7.33 8.15 1.19
C PHE A 199 -6.50 6.97 1.69
N ILE A 200 -6.00 7.10 2.91
CA ILE A 200 -5.49 5.99 3.70
C ILE A 200 -6.55 5.65 4.74
N LEU A 201 -6.90 4.37 4.81
CA LEU A 201 -7.70 3.83 5.91
C LEU A 201 -6.80 2.97 6.79
N GLN A 202 -6.86 3.22 8.09
CA GLN A 202 -6.27 2.36 9.10
C GLN A 202 -7.32 1.99 10.13
N GLY A 203 -7.39 0.73 10.49
CA GLY A 203 -8.28 0.23 11.53
C GLY A 203 -7.64 -0.90 12.33
N ARG A 204 -8.20 -1.20 13.50
CA ARG A 204 -7.72 -2.29 14.39
C ARG A 204 -8.72 -3.42 14.48
N THR A 205 -8.24 -4.65 14.37
CA THR A 205 -9.07 -5.85 14.58
C THR A 205 -9.49 -5.98 16.04
N GLY A 206 -10.77 -6.31 16.26
CA GLY A 206 -11.31 -6.49 17.60
C GLY A 206 -11.42 -5.23 18.46
N SER A 207 -11.09 -4.06 17.93
CA SER A 207 -11.27 -2.77 18.62
C SER A 207 -12.73 -2.30 18.56
N LYS A 208 -13.15 -1.54 19.59
CA LYS A 208 -14.42 -0.82 19.63
C LYS A 208 -14.23 0.71 19.68
N GLY A 209 -12.98 1.17 19.41
CA GLY A 209 -12.66 2.59 19.43
C GLY A 209 -13.38 3.37 18.32
N ALA A 210 -13.57 4.67 18.57
CA ALA A 210 -14.33 5.54 17.68
C ALA A 210 -13.68 5.70 16.29
N PHE A 211 -14.54 5.96 15.31
CA PHE A 211 -14.14 6.41 13.97
C PHE A 211 -13.60 7.83 14.01
N ARG A 212 -12.58 8.13 13.25
CA ARG A 212 -12.01 9.46 13.06
C ARG A 212 -11.75 9.76 11.59
N LEU A 213 -12.26 10.90 11.13
CA LEU A 213 -11.85 11.51 9.88
C LEU A 213 -10.79 12.57 10.18
N LEU A 214 -9.58 12.34 9.68
CA LEU A 214 -8.43 13.21 9.96
C LEU A 214 -8.40 14.41 9.00
N PRO A 215 -7.74 15.52 9.38
CA PRO A 215 -7.41 16.57 8.44
C PRO A 215 -6.63 16.01 7.24
N PRO A 216 -6.86 16.51 6.02
CA PRO A 216 -6.22 15.97 4.84
C PRO A 216 -4.71 16.24 4.81
N LEU A 217 -3.95 15.26 4.32
CA LEU A 217 -2.57 15.47 3.89
C LEU A 217 -2.55 16.16 2.53
N VAL A 218 -2.06 17.37 2.48
CA VAL A 218 -1.84 18.11 1.23
C VAL A 218 -0.50 17.71 0.66
N LEU A 219 -0.47 17.28 -0.63
CA LEU A 219 0.75 16.75 -1.23
C LEU A 219 1.64 17.83 -1.83
N HIS A 220 1.05 18.85 -2.49
CA HIS A 220 1.80 19.88 -3.20
C HIS A 220 1.43 21.29 -2.72
N GLU A 221 2.41 22.17 -2.72
CA GLU A 221 2.24 23.59 -2.44
C GLU A 221 1.61 24.33 -3.63
N GLY A 222 1.00 25.48 -3.33
CA GLY A 222 0.38 26.36 -4.33
C GLY A 222 -0.86 25.76 -5.01
N ASP A 223 -1.45 26.51 -5.96
CA ASP A 223 -2.68 26.12 -6.65
C ASP A 223 -2.44 25.36 -7.96
N ARG A 224 -1.24 25.47 -8.53
CA ARG A 224 -0.84 24.80 -9.78
C ARG A 224 0.68 24.59 -9.80
N HIS A 225 1.10 23.68 -10.66
CA HIS A 225 2.53 23.46 -10.94
C HIS A 225 3.07 24.66 -11.73
N HIS A 226 4.13 25.31 -11.27
CA HIS A 226 4.69 26.50 -11.87
C HIS A 226 6.02 26.25 -12.60
N SER A 227 6.70 25.15 -12.33
CA SER A 227 8.00 24.80 -12.94
C SER A 227 8.24 23.30 -12.85
N ASP A 228 9.19 22.78 -13.61
CA ASP A 228 9.66 21.38 -13.56
C ASP A 228 10.36 21.01 -12.22
N GLY A 229 10.18 21.81 -11.20
CA GLY A 229 10.69 21.58 -9.87
C GLY A 229 9.76 20.77 -9.00
N ASP A 230 10.30 20.28 -7.90
CA ASP A 230 9.59 19.55 -6.87
C ASP A 230 8.81 20.53 -5.99
N ASP A 231 7.50 20.48 -6.05
CA ASP A 231 6.58 21.33 -5.30
C ASP A 231 5.83 20.60 -4.17
N TYR A 232 6.39 19.48 -3.68
CA TYR A 232 5.83 18.78 -2.53
C TYR A 232 5.82 19.67 -1.27
N THR A 233 4.76 19.53 -0.45
CA THR A 233 4.78 20.09 0.90
C THR A 233 5.92 19.50 1.72
N GLU A 234 6.36 20.20 2.76
CA GLU A 234 7.39 19.69 3.67
C GLU A 234 7.04 18.30 4.22
N ALA A 235 5.79 18.09 4.64
CA ALA A 235 5.30 16.82 5.14
C ALA A 235 5.37 15.70 4.07
N ALA A 236 4.92 15.97 2.85
CA ALA A 236 4.99 15.01 1.77
C ALA A 236 6.44 14.71 1.36
N SER A 237 7.29 15.73 1.30
CA SER A 237 8.72 15.58 0.99
C SER A 237 9.44 14.73 2.04
N ALA A 238 9.22 14.98 3.32
CA ALA A 238 9.81 14.18 4.41
C ALA A 238 9.42 12.69 4.30
N ILE A 239 8.17 12.39 3.95
CA ILE A 239 7.72 11.01 3.73
C ILE A 239 8.41 10.40 2.50
N LEU A 240 8.38 11.12 1.37
CA LEU A 240 8.84 10.59 0.09
C LEU A 240 10.37 10.47 -0.01
N ARG A 241 11.12 11.32 0.71
CA ARG A 241 12.58 11.39 0.61
C ARG A 241 13.29 10.88 1.85
N ASP A 242 12.76 11.19 3.05
CA ASP A 242 13.45 10.90 4.30
C ASP A 242 12.91 9.70 5.04
N ALA A 243 11.91 9.01 4.45
CA ALA A 243 11.21 7.88 5.05
C ALA A 243 10.52 8.24 6.39
N ALA A 244 10.05 9.48 6.52
CA ALA A 244 9.34 9.91 7.71
C ALA A 244 8.06 9.08 7.92
N ALA A 245 7.72 8.81 9.19
CA ALA A 245 6.47 8.17 9.55
C ALA A 245 5.29 9.13 9.35
N LEU A 246 4.17 8.59 8.88
CA LEU A 246 2.89 9.30 8.81
C LEU A 246 2.00 8.80 9.95
N ILE A 247 2.01 9.54 11.05
CA ILE A 247 1.26 9.16 12.26
C ILE A 247 -0.20 9.54 12.08
N LEU A 248 -1.09 8.55 12.21
CA LEU A 248 -2.53 8.73 12.10
C LEU A 248 -3.23 8.90 13.46
N ASP A 249 -2.48 9.12 14.54
CA ASP A 249 -2.99 9.39 15.87
C ASP A 249 -3.32 10.88 15.98
N GLY A 250 -4.60 11.23 15.91
CA GLY A 250 -5.14 12.56 16.17
C GLY A 250 -5.89 12.57 17.49
#